data_cf81eb1146097a9dbca3b1cf5832e842
#
_entry.id   cf81eb1146097a9dbca3b1cf5832e842
#
_cell.length_a   1.000
_cell.length_b   1.000
_cell.length_c   1.000
_cell.angle_alpha   90.00
_cell.angle_beta   90.00
_cell.angle_gamma   90.00
#
_symmetry.space_group_name_H-M   'P 1'
#
loop_
_entity.id
_entity.type
_entity.pdbx_description
1 polymer ?
#
loop_
_entity_poly.entity_id
_entity_poly.type
_entity_poly.pdbx_seq_one_letter_code
_entity_poly.pdbx_strand_id
1 'polypeptide(L)'
;MQIHEIEAIKSILATPKKITIVPHRNPDGDAMGSTLGLYHILKQLQHDVVVIAPNEFPDFLAWLPESEKVLIFERSFDTCKAILEKSELIFTLDFNALHRTGDQMENVLKTLTATSVMIDHHQAPDGYATYTFSDTAYGSTCQMVYDFIHQLGFENLINKTVATCLYTGIVT
;
A
#
# COMPACT_ATOMS: atom_id res chain seq x y z
N MET A 1 -6.96 -11.73 -7.91
CA MET A 1 -5.57 -12.20 -8.13
C MET A 1 -5.59 -13.70 -8.36
N GLN A 2 -4.65 -14.25 -9.13
CA GLN A 2 -4.58 -15.71 -9.37
C GLN A 2 -4.05 -16.44 -8.12
N ILE A 3 -4.46 -17.69 -7.91
CA ILE A 3 -4.06 -18.46 -6.71
C ILE A 3 -2.54 -18.58 -6.59
N HIS A 4 -1.83 -18.84 -7.70
CA HIS A 4 -0.38 -18.97 -7.67
C HIS A 4 0.36 -17.66 -7.35
N GLU A 5 -0.23 -16.51 -7.66
CA GLU A 5 0.31 -15.19 -7.28
C GLU A 5 0.16 -14.95 -5.77
N ILE A 6 -1.00 -15.31 -5.21
CA ILE A 6 -1.23 -15.26 -3.76
C ILE A 6 -0.24 -16.15 -3.01
N GLU A 7 -0.01 -17.38 -3.46
CA GLU A 7 0.97 -18.28 -2.85
C GLU A 7 2.40 -17.75 -2.97
N ALA A 8 2.75 -17.12 -4.10
CA ALA A 8 4.06 -16.48 -4.26
C ALA A 8 4.25 -15.31 -3.27
N ILE A 9 3.26 -14.43 -3.14
CA ILE A 9 3.29 -13.32 -2.19
C ILE A 9 3.35 -13.83 -0.76
N LYS A 10 2.55 -14.85 -0.41
CA LYS A 10 2.58 -15.51 0.90
C LYS A 10 3.96 -16.07 1.23
N SER A 11 4.61 -16.68 0.25
CA SER A 11 5.99 -17.18 0.40
C SER A 11 7.00 -16.05 0.64
N ILE A 12 6.85 -14.91 -0.03
CA ILE A 12 7.69 -13.72 0.21
C ILE A 12 7.49 -13.21 1.64
N LEU A 13 6.25 -13.16 2.11
CA LEU A 13 5.88 -12.69 3.44
C LEU A 13 6.18 -13.70 4.58
N ALA A 14 6.62 -14.92 4.28
CA ALA A 14 6.95 -15.93 5.29
C ALA A 14 8.20 -15.58 6.14
N THR A 15 9.01 -14.62 5.70
CA THR A 15 10.19 -14.13 6.42
C THR A 15 10.18 -12.61 6.50
N PRO A 16 10.72 -12.01 7.60
CA PRO A 16 10.78 -10.56 7.75
C PRO A 16 11.40 -9.87 6.52
N LYS A 17 10.77 -8.82 6.04
CA LYS A 17 11.15 -8.04 4.85
C LYS A 17 11.15 -6.55 5.16
N LYS A 18 11.93 -5.80 4.38
CA LYS A 18 11.80 -4.34 4.27
C LYS A 18 10.73 -4.03 3.24
N ILE A 19 9.63 -3.47 3.70
CA ILE A 19 8.45 -3.23 2.88
C ILE A 19 8.12 -1.74 2.88
N THR A 20 7.89 -1.19 1.71
CA THR A 20 7.32 0.16 1.58
C THR A 20 5.92 0.08 0.99
N ILE A 21 4.99 0.86 1.54
CA ILE A 21 3.63 1.02 1.02
C ILE A 21 3.47 2.45 0.53
N VAL A 22 2.96 2.60 -0.68
CA VAL A 22 2.83 3.89 -1.38
C VAL A 22 1.38 4.06 -1.83
N PRO A 23 0.65 5.12 -1.38
CA PRO A 23 -0.61 5.55 -1.95
C PRO A 23 -0.42 6.49 -3.13
N HIS A 24 -1.51 6.90 -3.80
CA HIS A 24 -1.46 7.95 -4.82
C HIS A 24 -1.19 9.36 -4.24
N ARG A 25 -0.83 10.30 -5.12
CA ARG A 25 -0.71 11.73 -4.79
C ARG A 25 -2.07 12.32 -4.39
N ASN A 26 -2.07 13.24 -3.41
CA ASN A 26 -3.25 13.78 -2.74
C ASN A 26 -4.13 12.65 -2.14
N PRO A 27 -3.57 11.86 -1.20
CA PRO A 27 -4.26 10.69 -0.70
C PRO A 27 -5.58 11.06 -0.03
N ASP A 28 -6.62 10.35 -0.36
CA ASP A 28 -7.95 10.46 0.25
C ASP A 28 -8.16 9.37 1.33
N GLY A 29 -9.41 9.17 1.75
CA GLY A 29 -9.73 8.20 2.78
C GLY A 29 -9.51 6.75 2.36
N ASP A 30 -9.74 6.41 1.09
CA ASP A 30 -9.49 5.06 0.57
C ASP A 30 -7.99 4.78 0.46
N ALA A 31 -7.21 5.73 -0.07
CA ALA A 31 -5.77 5.63 -0.16
C ALA A 31 -5.11 5.49 1.23
N MET A 32 -5.48 6.32 2.20
CA MET A 32 -4.91 6.27 3.55
C MET A 32 -5.42 5.08 4.35
N GLY A 33 -6.71 4.74 4.23
CA GLY A 33 -7.32 3.61 4.92
C GLY A 33 -6.74 2.27 4.49
N SER A 34 -6.63 2.04 3.17
CA SER A 34 -6.03 0.82 2.61
C SER A 34 -4.55 0.69 2.98
N THR A 35 -3.80 1.78 2.88
CA THR A 35 -2.37 1.84 3.19
C THR A 35 -2.09 1.53 4.66
N LEU A 36 -2.77 2.22 5.59
CA LEU A 36 -2.57 1.99 7.02
C LEU A 36 -3.16 0.65 7.47
N GLY A 37 -4.27 0.20 6.87
CA GLY A 37 -4.82 -1.12 7.13
C GLY A 37 -3.82 -2.24 6.81
N LEU A 38 -3.22 -2.21 5.63
CA LEU A 38 -2.19 -3.17 5.23
C LEU A 38 -0.91 -3.03 6.07
N TYR A 39 -0.50 -1.79 6.38
CA TYR A 39 0.63 -1.51 7.25
C TYR A 39 0.52 -2.25 8.59
N HIS A 40 -0.63 -2.16 9.25
CA HIS A 40 -0.85 -2.82 10.54
C HIS A 40 -0.86 -4.35 10.46
N ILE A 41 -1.32 -4.95 9.37
CA ILE A 41 -1.21 -6.39 9.12
C ILE A 41 0.28 -6.79 9.00
N LEU A 42 1.03 -6.10 8.16
CA LEU A 42 2.43 -6.43 7.91
C LEU A 42 3.32 -6.21 9.13
N LYS A 43 3.01 -5.21 9.97
CA LYS A 43 3.68 -5.01 11.26
C LYS A 43 3.43 -6.16 12.24
N GLN A 44 2.21 -6.72 12.28
CA GLN A 44 1.90 -7.90 13.09
C GLN A 44 2.68 -9.14 12.62
N LEU A 45 2.97 -9.23 11.32
CA LEU A 45 3.84 -10.26 10.72
C LEU A 45 5.34 -10.01 10.91
N GLN A 46 5.72 -9.00 11.71
CA GLN A 46 7.10 -8.65 12.05
C GLN A 46 7.95 -8.15 10.87
N HIS A 47 7.33 -7.58 9.84
CA HIS A 47 8.06 -6.89 8.78
C HIS A 47 8.52 -5.50 9.22
N ASP A 48 9.61 -5.02 8.61
CA ASP A 48 10.06 -3.63 8.70
C ASP A 48 9.30 -2.81 7.62
N VAL A 49 8.21 -2.16 8.05
CA VAL A 49 7.26 -1.51 7.14
C VAL A 49 7.32 -0.01 7.30
N VAL A 50 7.40 0.70 6.17
CA VAL A 50 7.31 2.16 6.09
C VAL A 50 6.22 2.54 5.10
N VAL A 51 5.41 3.53 5.47
CA VAL A 51 4.45 4.17 4.55
C VAL A 51 5.07 5.47 4.04
N ILE A 52 5.07 5.66 2.74
CA ILE A 52 5.54 6.88 2.09
C ILE A 52 4.43 7.43 1.20
N ALA A 53 3.79 8.51 1.62
CA ALA A 53 2.85 9.25 0.80
C ALA A 53 3.59 10.26 -0.09
N PRO A 54 3.18 10.45 -1.37
CA PRO A 54 3.84 11.41 -2.26
C PRO A 54 3.84 12.84 -1.71
N ASN A 55 2.72 13.26 -1.15
CA ASN A 55 2.51 14.58 -0.52
C ASN A 55 1.57 14.48 0.68
N GLU A 56 1.25 15.63 1.29
CA GLU A 56 0.35 15.70 2.44
C GLU A 56 -1.03 15.09 2.16
N PHE A 57 -1.58 14.44 3.16
CA PHE A 57 -2.97 13.99 3.20
C PHE A 57 -3.83 14.95 4.05
N PRO A 58 -5.15 14.96 3.87
CA PRO A 58 -6.03 15.86 4.60
C PRO A 58 -6.00 15.68 6.14
N ASP A 59 -6.03 16.79 6.88
CA ASP A 59 -5.99 16.81 8.36
C ASP A 59 -7.08 15.96 9.01
N PHE A 60 -8.25 15.84 8.36
CA PHE A 60 -9.33 15.01 8.88
C PHE A 60 -9.04 13.51 8.88
N LEU A 61 -7.94 13.07 8.27
CA LEU A 61 -7.44 11.69 8.31
C LEU A 61 -6.32 11.48 9.35
N ALA A 62 -5.83 12.56 9.97
CA ALA A 62 -4.72 12.51 10.93
C ALA A 62 -5.04 11.74 12.23
N TRP A 63 -6.31 11.41 12.48
CA TRP A 63 -6.72 10.57 13.60
C TRP A 63 -6.56 9.07 13.36
N LEU A 64 -6.30 8.65 12.11
CA LEU A 64 -6.07 7.25 11.81
C LEU A 64 -4.84 6.73 12.57
N PRO A 65 -4.92 5.50 13.10
CA PRO A 65 -3.81 4.93 13.88
C PRO A 65 -2.49 4.95 13.13
N GLU A 66 -1.46 5.54 13.77
CA GLU A 66 -0.09 5.68 13.25
C GLU A 66 0.05 6.52 11.97
N SER A 67 -0.94 7.34 11.62
CA SER A 67 -0.85 8.29 10.51
C SER A 67 0.33 9.29 10.67
N GLU A 68 0.72 9.61 11.90
CA GLU A 68 1.87 10.46 12.22
C GLU A 68 3.23 9.85 11.83
N LYS A 69 3.28 8.53 11.57
CA LYS A 69 4.48 7.82 11.11
C LYS A 69 4.64 7.81 9.59
N VAL A 70 3.63 8.27 8.86
CA VAL A 70 3.67 8.36 7.40
C VAL A 70 4.71 9.38 6.99
N LEU A 71 5.69 8.95 6.19
CA LEU A 71 6.68 9.85 5.61
C LEU A 71 6.08 10.56 4.40
N ILE A 72 6.37 11.84 4.28
CA ILE A 72 5.94 12.66 3.13
C ILE A 72 7.14 12.82 2.19
N PHE A 73 7.03 12.26 0.99
CA PHE A 73 8.11 12.22 0.00
C PHE A 73 8.59 13.61 -0.37
N GLU A 74 7.68 14.55 -0.62
CA GLU A 74 8.04 15.95 -0.96
C GLU A 74 8.81 16.67 0.16
N ARG A 75 8.58 16.30 1.43
CA ARG A 75 9.29 16.89 2.58
C ARG A 75 10.64 16.26 2.86
N SER A 76 10.81 14.98 2.53
CA SER A 76 11.96 14.17 2.94
C SER A 76 12.50 13.31 1.78
N PHE A 77 12.70 13.93 0.63
CA PHE A 77 13.08 13.27 -0.62
C PHE A 77 14.23 12.26 -0.46
N ASP A 78 15.39 12.72 0.05
CA ASP A 78 16.57 11.84 0.16
C ASP A 78 16.35 10.64 1.09
N THR A 79 15.67 10.88 2.21
CA THR A 79 15.34 9.81 3.17
C THR A 79 14.36 8.81 2.55
N CYS A 80 13.28 9.29 1.93
CA CYS A 80 12.28 8.44 1.29
C CYS A 80 12.88 7.64 0.13
N LYS A 81 13.69 8.30 -0.72
CA LYS A 81 14.41 7.64 -1.81
C LYS A 81 15.31 6.50 -1.29
N ALA A 82 16.12 6.77 -0.26
CA ALA A 82 17.00 5.77 0.32
C ALA A 82 16.24 4.57 0.94
N ILE A 83 15.02 4.79 1.49
CA ILE A 83 14.15 3.72 1.98
C ILE A 83 13.61 2.90 0.81
N LEU A 84 13.07 3.55 -0.22
CA LEU A 84 12.54 2.90 -1.42
C LEU A 84 13.61 2.03 -2.10
N GLU A 85 14.83 2.52 -2.25
CA GLU A 85 15.96 1.78 -2.85
C GLU A 85 16.39 0.54 -2.05
N LYS A 86 16.09 0.51 -0.74
CA LYS A 86 16.38 -0.63 0.14
C LYS A 86 15.20 -1.58 0.34
N SER A 87 14.05 -1.24 -0.21
CA SER A 87 12.85 -2.08 -0.08
C SER A 87 13.00 -3.37 -0.88
N GLU A 88 12.59 -4.47 -0.28
CA GLU A 88 12.54 -5.79 -0.91
C GLU A 88 11.18 -6.05 -1.56
N LEU A 89 10.14 -5.41 -1.00
CA LEU A 89 8.76 -5.50 -1.48
C LEU A 89 8.10 -4.11 -1.40
N ILE A 90 7.40 -3.73 -2.45
CA ILE A 90 6.68 -2.45 -2.52
C ILE A 90 5.22 -2.73 -2.82
N PHE A 91 4.33 -2.25 -1.95
CA PHE A 91 2.90 -2.21 -2.24
C PHE A 91 2.53 -0.83 -2.77
N THR A 92 1.79 -0.81 -3.86
CA THR A 92 1.20 0.41 -4.44
C THR A 92 -0.31 0.28 -4.35
N LEU A 93 -0.94 1.19 -3.62
CA LEU A 93 -2.34 1.09 -3.26
C LEU A 93 -3.14 2.28 -3.77
N ASP A 94 -4.30 1.96 -4.33
CA ASP A 94 -5.30 2.91 -4.77
C ASP A 94 -4.86 3.77 -5.98
N PHE A 95 -4.04 3.19 -6.85
CA PHE A 95 -3.73 3.80 -8.15
C PHE A 95 -3.29 2.76 -9.20
N ASN A 96 -3.63 3.06 -10.44
CA ASN A 96 -3.47 2.18 -11.60
C ASN A 96 -2.19 2.42 -12.41
N ALA A 97 -1.46 3.51 -12.15
CA ALA A 97 -0.27 3.91 -12.93
C ALA A 97 0.68 4.76 -12.11
N LEU A 98 2.00 4.60 -12.31
CA LEU A 98 3.04 5.28 -11.50
C LEU A 98 2.96 6.82 -11.54
N HIS A 99 2.49 7.41 -12.65
CA HIS A 99 2.35 8.87 -12.75
C HIS A 99 1.38 9.47 -11.71
N ARG A 100 0.50 8.63 -11.13
CA ARG A 100 -0.42 9.03 -10.06
C ARG A 100 0.32 9.41 -8.75
N THR A 101 1.60 9.10 -8.65
CA THR A 101 2.44 9.50 -7.49
C THR A 101 3.13 10.87 -7.70
N GLY A 102 3.03 11.45 -8.89
CA GLY A 102 3.72 12.69 -9.29
C GLY A 102 5.14 12.43 -9.81
N ASP A 103 5.63 13.34 -10.65
CA ASP A 103 6.83 13.15 -11.48
C ASP A 103 8.08 12.71 -10.69
N GLN A 104 8.33 13.33 -9.54
CA GLN A 104 9.53 13.01 -8.77
C GLN A 104 9.52 11.61 -8.20
N MET A 105 8.39 11.19 -7.61
CA MET A 105 8.25 9.86 -7.04
C MET A 105 8.13 8.78 -8.11
N GLU A 106 7.42 9.07 -9.20
CA GLU A 106 7.34 8.20 -10.38
C GLU A 106 8.74 7.88 -10.92
N ASN A 107 9.61 8.91 -11.06
CA ASN A 107 10.97 8.70 -11.56
C ASN A 107 11.79 7.79 -10.64
N VAL A 108 11.61 7.88 -9.32
CA VAL A 108 12.27 6.97 -8.37
C VAL A 108 11.70 5.56 -8.51
N LEU A 109 10.37 5.40 -8.47
CA LEU A 109 9.71 4.09 -8.53
C LEU A 109 10.07 3.31 -9.80
N LYS A 110 10.20 3.99 -10.95
CA LYS A 110 10.61 3.38 -12.23
C LYS A 110 12.02 2.77 -12.21
N THR A 111 12.89 3.20 -11.31
CA THR A 111 14.28 2.69 -11.22
C THR A 111 14.43 1.52 -10.28
N LEU A 112 13.40 1.19 -9.50
CA LEU A 112 13.47 0.15 -8.48
C LEU A 112 13.36 -1.23 -9.09
N THR A 113 14.08 -2.18 -8.50
CA THR A 113 14.07 -3.60 -8.90
C THR A 113 13.35 -4.48 -7.87
N ALA A 114 12.82 -3.89 -6.80
CA ALA A 114 12.05 -4.60 -5.79
C ALA A 114 10.81 -5.26 -6.39
N THR A 115 10.41 -6.39 -5.83
CA THR A 115 9.10 -6.98 -6.15
C THR A 115 8.00 -5.98 -5.81
N SER A 116 7.04 -5.79 -6.70
CA SER A 116 5.93 -4.85 -6.51
C SER A 116 4.57 -5.55 -6.58
N VAL A 117 3.67 -5.14 -5.70
CA VAL A 117 2.27 -5.60 -5.65
C VAL A 117 1.37 -4.37 -5.77
N MET A 118 0.57 -4.31 -6.82
CA MET A 118 -0.46 -3.29 -7.01
C MET A 118 -1.82 -3.83 -6.56
N ILE A 119 -2.53 -3.06 -5.73
CA ILE A 119 -3.92 -3.31 -5.37
C ILE A 119 -4.71 -2.04 -5.67
N ASP A 120 -5.65 -2.11 -6.61
CA ASP A 120 -6.35 -0.94 -7.12
C ASP A 120 -7.67 -1.28 -7.81
N HIS A 121 -8.70 -0.44 -7.62
CA HIS A 121 -10.01 -0.62 -8.23
C HIS A 121 -10.26 0.30 -9.44
N HIS A 122 -9.31 1.14 -9.83
CA HIS A 122 -9.44 2.03 -10.99
C HIS A 122 -9.32 1.29 -12.32
N GLN A 123 -9.88 1.87 -13.38
CA GLN A 123 -9.86 1.31 -14.73
C GLN A 123 -8.49 1.45 -15.40
N ALA A 124 -8.21 0.58 -16.38
CA ALA A 124 -7.03 0.64 -17.23
C ALA A 124 -5.69 0.64 -16.47
N PRO A 125 -5.37 -0.44 -15.71
CA PRO A 125 -4.11 -0.53 -14.99
C PRO A 125 -2.91 -0.54 -15.95
N ASP A 126 -1.88 0.21 -15.59
CA ASP A 126 -0.58 0.21 -16.25
C ASP A 126 0.24 -1.01 -15.77
N GLY A 127 0.78 -1.81 -16.66
CA GLY A 127 1.41 -3.09 -16.35
C GLY A 127 2.79 -2.99 -15.65
N TYR A 128 2.99 -2.07 -14.70
CA TYR A 128 4.28 -1.83 -14.04
C TYR A 128 4.60 -2.81 -12.90
N ALA A 129 3.58 -3.37 -12.27
CA ALA A 129 3.76 -4.19 -11.05
C ALA A 129 4.08 -5.65 -11.37
N THR A 130 4.85 -6.29 -10.49
CA THR A 130 5.16 -7.74 -10.56
C THR A 130 3.89 -8.56 -10.37
N TYR A 131 3.06 -8.18 -9.40
CA TYR A 131 1.76 -8.78 -9.12
C TYR A 131 0.69 -7.69 -9.14
N THR A 132 -0.43 -7.97 -9.80
CA THR A 132 -1.52 -7.01 -9.96
C THR A 132 -2.83 -7.59 -9.43
N PHE A 133 -3.40 -6.94 -8.42
CA PHE A 133 -4.77 -7.15 -8.00
C PHE A 133 -5.58 -5.91 -8.38
N SER A 134 -6.15 -5.93 -9.58
CA SER A 134 -6.97 -4.84 -10.12
C SER A 134 -8.33 -5.38 -10.49
N ASP A 135 -9.39 -4.76 -9.95
CA ASP A 135 -10.77 -5.14 -10.24
C ASP A 135 -11.72 -3.97 -9.99
N THR A 136 -12.33 -3.47 -11.05
CA THR A 136 -13.27 -2.33 -11.02
C THR A 136 -14.65 -2.66 -10.44
N ALA A 137 -14.91 -3.92 -10.10
CA ALA A 137 -16.15 -4.32 -9.44
C ALA A 137 -16.15 -3.98 -7.93
N TYR A 138 -14.98 -3.72 -7.35
CA TYR A 138 -14.86 -3.28 -5.97
C TYR A 138 -15.22 -1.81 -5.82
N GLY A 139 -15.88 -1.49 -4.71
CA GLY A 139 -16.25 -0.11 -4.37
C GLY A 139 -15.08 0.73 -3.84
N SER A 140 -14.01 0.09 -3.33
CA SER A 140 -12.84 0.74 -2.77
C SER A 140 -11.62 -0.18 -2.74
N THR A 141 -10.42 0.39 -2.71
CA THR A 141 -9.18 -0.34 -2.47
C THR A 141 -9.11 -0.92 -1.05
N CYS A 142 -9.75 -0.28 -0.07
CA CYS A 142 -9.89 -0.84 1.28
C CYS A 142 -10.63 -2.18 1.29
N GLN A 143 -11.69 -2.32 0.50
CA GLN A 143 -12.38 -3.59 0.34
C GLN A 143 -11.47 -4.64 -0.32
N MET A 144 -10.69 -4.25 -1.33
CA MET A 144 -9.73 -5.15 -1.98
C MET A 144 -8.63 -5.60 -1.02
N VAL A 145 -8.11 -4.70 -0.17
CA VAL A 145 -7.11 -5.05 0.86
C VAL A 145 -7.70 -6.01 1.88
N TYR A 146 -8.96 -5.84 2.29
CA TYR A 146 -9.65 -6.79 3.15
C TYR A 146 -9.67 -8.20 2.51
N ASP A 147 -10.09 -8.30 1.25
CA ASP A 147 -10.11 -9.58 0.54
C ASP A 147 -8.71 -10.16 0.30
N PHE A 148 -7.71 -9.32 0.05
CA PHE A 148 -6.32 -9.73 -0.07
C PHE A 148 -5.79 -10.36 1.21
N ILE A 149 -6.09 -9.76 2.38
CA ILE A 149 -5.75 -10.32 3.70
C ILE A 149 -6.38 -11.71 3.89
N HIS A 150 -7.65 -11.87 3.50
CA HIS A 150 -8.33 -13.16 3.53
C HIS A 150 -7.70 -14.20 2.60
N GLN A 151 -7.37 -13.81 1.35
CA GLN A 151 -6.72 -14.71 0.39
C GLN A 151 -5.34 -15.18 0.88
N LEU A 152 -4.63 -14.34 1.64
CA LEU A 152 -3.36 -14.71 2.29
C LEU A 152 -3.54 -15.60 3.53
N GLY A 153 -4.76 -15.73 4.07
CA GLY A 153 -5.06 -16.48 5.29
C GLY A 153 -4.67 -15.75 6.56
N PHE A 154 -4.69 -14.40 6.54
CA PHE A 154 -4.32 -13.53 7.67
C PHE A 154 -5.51 -12.82 8.31
N GLU A 155 -6.74 -13.29 8.07
CA GLU A 155 -7.98 -12.68 8.59
C GLU A 155 -8.01 -12.58 10.13
N ASN A 156 -7.35 -13.51 10.81
CA ASN A 156 -7.23 -13.49 12.28
C ASN A 156 -6.38 -12.32 12.82
N LEU A 157 -5.64 -11.62 11.95
CA LEU A 157 -4.87 -10.42 12.28
C LEU A 157 -5.70 -9.13 12.13
N ILE A 158 -6.93 -9.21 11.64
CA ILE A 158 -7.83 -8.05 11.53
C ILE A 158 -8.36 -7.71 12.92
N ASN A 159 -7.61 -6.88 13.62
CA ASN A 159 -7.98 -6.33 14.91
C ASN A 159 -8.73 -4.99 14.75
N LYS A 160 -9.10 -4.34 15.87
CA LYS A 160 -9.80 -3.05 15.85
C LYS A 160 -9.06 -1.98 15.07
N THR A 161 -7.74 -1.92 15.17
CA THR A 161 -6.90 -0.92 14.47
C THR A 161 -6.98 -1.09 12.95
N VAL A 162 -6.77 -2.32 12.47
CA VAL A 162 -6.90 -2.66 11.04
C VAL A 162 -8.33 -2.35 10.54
N ALA A 163 -9.35 -2.80 11.29
CA ALA A 163 -10.74 -2.56 10.93
C ALA A 163 -11.07 -1.06 10.88
N THR A 164 -10.54 -0.25 11.80
CA THR A 164 -10.72 1.21 11.80
C THR A 164 -10.17 1.83 10.52
N CYS A 165 -8.96 1.46 10.11
CA CYS A 165 -8.35 1.97 8.87
C CYS A 165 -9.18 1.59 7.63
N LEU A 166 -9.45 0.29 7.46
CA LEU A 166 -10.16 -0.21 6.28
C LEU A 166 -11.60 0.33 6.21
N TYR A 167 -12.31 0.37 7.34
CA TYR A 167 -13.68 0.89 7.37
C TYR A 167 -13.74 2.39 7.01
N THR A 168 -12.76 3.17 7.44
CA THR A 168 -12.68 4.59 7.07
C THR A 168 -12.67 4.76 5.56
N GLY A 169 -11.81 4.05 4.83
CA GLY A 169 -11.75 4.17 3.38
C GLY A 169 -12.97 3.57 2.64
N ILE A 170 -13.68 2.61 3.25
CA ILE A 170 -14.92 2.08 2.65
C ILE A 170 -16.06 3.11 2.71
N VAL A 171 -16.08 3.99 3.71
CA VAL A 171 -17.20 4.92 3.95
C VAL A 171 -16.89 6.35 3.55
N THR A 172 -15.69 6.68 3.15
CA THR A 172 -15.31 8.03 2.70
C THR A 172 -15.14 8.09 1.20
#